data_b38fb966b9f8e09ffda105badee0ef5f
#
_entry.id   b38fb966b9f8e09ffda105badee0ef5f
#
_cell.length_a   1.000
_cell.length_b   1.000
_cell.length_c   1.000
_cell.angle_alpha   90.00
_cell.angle_beta   90.00
_cell.angle_gamma   90.00
#
_symmetry.space_group_name_H-M   'P 1'
#
loop_
_entity.id
_entity.type
_entity.pdbx_description
1 polymer ?
#
loop_
_entity_poly.entity_id
_entity_poly.type
_entity_poly.pdbx_seq_one_letter_code
_entity_poly.pdbx_strand_id
1 'polypeptide(L)'
;CILTNDHSSSVREIVDFYNRRGGKERIFDEMNNGFGWSHLPKSFMSQNAAFLLLTALIYNFYKYIFSKLKVSDFGLKPTSRIKTFVFKFVSVAAKWIKAARQNVLNIYTSNQAYAKLDFG
;
A
#
# COMPACT_ATOMS: atom_id res chain seq x y z
N CYS A 1 5.02 -4.52 -30.92
CA CYS A 1 6.36 -4.23 -31.43
C CYS A 1 7.03 -3.26 -30.47
N ILE A 2 8.30 -3.51 -30.09
CA ILE A 2 9.13 -2.61 -29.27
C ILE A 2 10.22 -2.07 -30.18
N LEU A 3 10.32 -0.76 -30.28
CA LEU A 3 11.39 -0.07 -30.99
C LEU A 3 12.46 0.35 -29.97
N THR A 4 13.73 0.05 -30.26
CA THR A 4 14.85 0.41 -29.40
C THR A 4 16.06 0.83 -30.24
N ASN A 5 16.90 1.67 -29.65
CA ASN A 5 18.23 2.00 -30.16
C ASN A 5 19.36 1.25 -29.43
N ASP A 6 18.98 0.34 -28.53
CA ASP A 6 19.93 -0.57 -27.88
C ASP A 6 20.19 -1.78 -28.78
N HIS A 7 21.40 -1.86 -29.32
CA HIS A 7 21.88 -2.92 -30.18
C HIS A 7 22.76 -3.95 -29.43
N SER A 8 23.01 -3.71 -28.13
CA SER A 8 23.87 -4.54 -27.29
C SER A 8 23.12 -5.56 -26.47
N SER A 9 21.88 -5.25 -26.09
CA SER A 9 21.03 -6.13 -25.28
C SER A 9 20.31 -7.19 -26.11
N SER A 10 20.11 -8.36 -25.52
CA SER A 10 19.31 -9.41 -26.13
C SER A 10 17.82 -9.03 -26.21
N VAL A 11 17.07 -9.65 -27.13
CA VAL A 11 15.63 -9.43 -27.28
C VAL A 11 14.89 -9.65 -25.96
N ARG A 12 15.30 -10.63 -25.15
CA ARG A 12 14.68 -10.96 -23.87
C ARG A 12 14.92 -9.84 -22.85
N GLU A 13 16.13 -9.31 -22.76
CA GLU A 13 16.45 -8.20 -21.86
C GLU A 13 15.68 -6.93 -22.21
N ILE A 14 15.54 -6.63 -23.51
CA ILE A 14 14.73 -5.49 -23.99
C ILE A 14 13.26 -5.66 -23.61
N VAL A 15 12.69 -6.85 -23.79
CA VAL A 15 11.30 -7.15 -23.42
C VAL A 15 11.11 -7.05 -21.90
N ASP A 16 12.03 -7.61 -21.11
CA ASP A 16 11.96 -7.57 -19.65
C ASP A 16 12.11 -6.12 -19.13
N PHE A 17 13.00 -5.33 -19.71
CA PHE A 17 13.13 -3.91 -19.39
C PHE A 17 11.86 -3.12 -19.70
N TYR A 18 11.26 -3.34 -20.85
CA TYR A 18 10.01 -2.70 -21.25
C TYR A 18 8.85 -3.09 -20.33
N ASN A 19 8.74 -4.36 -19.96
CA ASN A 19 7.69 -4.87 -19.09
C ASN A 19 7.78 -4.30 -17.65
N ARG A 20 8.99 -3.93 -17.18
CA ARG A 20 9.16 -3.24 -15.89
C ARG A 20 8.49 -1.86 -15.83
N ARG A 21 8.23 -1.24 -17.00
CA ARG A 21 7.47 0.01 -17.09
C ARG A 21 6.05 -0.16 -16.53
N GLY A 22 5.39 -1.27 -16.79
CA GLY A 22 4.05 -1.56 -16.29
C GLY A 22 3.95 -1.53 -14.75
N GLY A 23 5.05 -1.76 -14.03
CA GLY A 23 5.12 -1.62 -12.58
C GLY A 23 4.88 -0.19 -12.10
N LYS A 24 5.39 0.80 -12.82
CA LYS A 24 5.18 2.23 -12.50
C LYS A 24 3.74 2.66 -12.77
N GLU A 25 3.18 2.22 -13.89
CA GLU A 25 1.78 2.50 -14.25
C GLU A 25 0.81 1.95 -13.20
N ARG A 26 1.10 0.77 -12.66
CA ARG A 26 0.32 0.17 -11.57
C ARG A 26 0.40 0.99 -10.28
N ILE A 27 1.56 1.57 -9.94
CA ILE A 27 1.68 2.45 -8.76
C ILE A 27 0.81 3.69 -8.94
N PHE A 28 0.85 4.35 -10.11
CA PHE A 28 0.00 5.50 -10.41
C PHE A 28 -1.49 5.14 -10.38
N ASP A 29 -1.87 3.97 -10.91
CA ASP A 29 -3.26 3.47 -10.81
C ASP A 29 -3.69 3.28 -9.34
N GLU A 30 -2.82 2.72 -8.50
CA GLU A 30 -3.11 2.60 -7.05
C GLU A 30 -3.20 3.96 -6.35
N MET A 31 -2.35 4.93 -6.70
CA MET A 31 -2.41 6.28 -6.13
C MET A 31 -3.67 7.03 -6.58
N ASN A 32 -4.03 6.94 -7.86
CA ASN A 32 -5.26 7.53 -8.37
C ASN A 32 -6.51 6.94 -7.72
N ASN A 33 -6.62 5.62 -7.70
CA ASN A 33 -7.80 4.91 -7.21
C ASN A 33 -7.82 4.72 -5.70
N GLY A 34 -6.63 4.62 -5.06
CA GLY A 34 -6.48 4.39 -3.63
C GLY A 34 -6.54 5.69 -2.81
N PHE A 35 -5.87 6.73 -3.30
CA PHE A 35 -5.69 8.01 -2.60
C PHE A 35 -6.33 9.20 -3.29
N GLY A 36 -6.98 9.01 -4.44
CA GLY A 36 -7.70 10.08 -5.13
C GLY A 36 -6.81 11.09 -5.84
N TRP A 37 -5.63 10.70 -6.33
CA TRP A 37 -4.73 11.61 -7.06
C TRP A 37 -5.34 12.19 -8.32
N SER A 38 -6.34 11.54 -8.90
CA SER A 38 -7.09 12.07 -10.04
C SER A 38 -7.94 13.31 -9.71
N HIS A 39 -8.22 13.55 -8.41
CA HIS A 39 -9.04 14.66 -7.92
C HIS A 39 -8.37 15.27 -6.70
N LEU A 40 -7.47 16.23 -6.94
CA LEU A 40 -6.73 16.87 -5.86
C LEU A 40 -7.66 17.69 -4.97
N PRO A 41 -7.49 17.63 -3.63
CA PRO A 41 -8.47 18.15 -2.67
C PRO A 41 -8.46 19.67 -2.53
N LYS A 42 -7.47 20.36 -3.09
CA LYS A 42 -7.25 21.80 -2.91
C LYS A 42 -7.00 22.52 -4.23
N SER A 43 -7.26 23.82 -4.23
CA SER A 43 -6.99 24.68 -5.38
C SER A 43 -5.53 25.19 -5.42
N PHE A 44 -4.81 25.14 -4.30
CA PHE A 44 -3.45 25.66 -4.20
C PHE A 44 -2.40 24.56 -4.42
N MET A 45 -1.42 24.86 -5.27
CA MET A 45 -0.36 23.91 -5.64
C MET A 45 0.44 23.40 -4.44
N SER A 46 0.81 24.26 -3.50
CA SER A 46 1.59 23.88 -2.31
C SER A 46 0.86 22.87 -1.41
N GLN A 47 -0.45 23.04 -1.24
CA GLN A 47 -1.27 22.13 -0.45
C GLN A 47 -1.44 20.77 -1.15
N ASN A 48 -1.60 20.79 -2.48
CA ASN A 48 -1.66 19.58 -3.27
C ASN A 48 -0.33 18.84 -3.29
N ALA A 49 0.80 19.55 -3.36
CA ALA A 49 2.13 18.93 -3.26
C ALA A 49 2.31 18.23 -1.90
N ALA A 50 1.92 18.87 -0.79
CA ALA A 50 1.95 18.27 0.54
C ALA A 50 1.06 17.01 0.62
N PHE A 51 -0.16 17.08 0.04
CA PHE A 51 -1.06 15.92 -0.03
C PHE A 51 -0.44 14.76 -0.82
N LEU A 52 0.16 15.02 -1.98
CA LEU A 52 0.80 13.99 -2.80
C LEU A 52 1.99 13.34 -2.06
N LEU A 53 2.84 14.13 -1.40
CA LEU A 53 3.97 13.63 -0.62
C LEU A 53 3.50 12.78 0.57
N LEU A 54 2.49 13.25 1.31
CA LEU A 54 1.96 12.52 2.46
C LEU A 54 1.34 11.19 2.05
N THR A 55 0.55 11.17 0.98
CA THR A 55 -0.06 9.93 0.47
C THR A 55 0.98 8.97 -0.09
N ALA A 56 2.07 9.45 -0.71
CA ALA A 56 3.19 8.61 -1.11
C ALA A 56 3.91 7.99 0.10
N LEU A 57 4.09 8.74 1.19
CA LEU A 57 4.63 8.24 2.44
C LEU A 57 3.74 7.14 3.04
N ILE A 58 2.42 7.38 3.11
CA ILE A 58 1.43 6.41 3.59
C ILE A 58 1.44 5.15 2.73
N TYR A 59 1.60 5.28 1.42
CA TYR A 59 1.71 4.13 0.53
C TYR A 59 2.96 3.29 0.81
N ASN A 60 4.11 3.91 1.05
CA ASN A 60 5.33 3.20 1.44
C ASN A 60 5.15 2.49 2.79
N PHE A 61 4.50 3.14 3.75
CA PHE A 61 4.19 2.55 5.05
C PHE A 61 3.24 1.34 4.91
N TYR A 62 2.20 1.46 4.06
CA TYR A 62 1.35 0.33 3.71
C TYR A 62 2.16 -0.83 3.14
N LYS A 63 3.06 -0.59 2.19
CA LYS A 63 3.92 -1.63 1.61
C LYS A 63 4.83 -2.28 2.65
N TYR A 64 5.36 -1.50 3.58
CA TYR A 64 6.17 -2.02 4.68
C TYR A 64 5.36 -2.95 5.59
N ILE A 65 4.22 -2.50 6.08
CA ILE A 65 3.33 -3.34 6.91
C ILE A 65 2.96 -4.60 6.14
N PHE A 66 2.53 -4.45 4.89
CA PHE A 66 2.10 -5.56 4.05
C PHE A 66 3.21 -6.61 3.85
N SER A 67 4.47 -6.20 3.78
CA SER A 67 5.62 -7.12 3.67
C SER A 67 5.89 -7.91 4.96
N LYS A 68 5.48 -7.38 6.11
CA LYS A 68 5.63 -8.03 7.43
C LYS A 68 4.47 -8.95 7.78
N LEU A 69 3.33 -8.76 7.13
CA LEU A 69 2.12 -9.53 7.41
C LEU A 69 2.12 -10.88 6.67
N LYS A 70 1.63 -11.91 7.34
CA LYS A 70 1.19 -13.14 6.68
C LYS A 70 -0.20 -12.89 6.09
N VAL A 71 -0.21 -12.33 4.88
CA VAL A 71 -1.41 -11.75 4.23
C VAL A 71 -2.57 -12.72 4.07
N SER A 72 -2.28 -14.03 3.93
CA SER A 72 -3.30 -15.10 3.85
C SER A 72 -4.20 -15.15 5.08
N ASP A 73 -3.65 -14.90 6.28
CA ASP A 73 -4.37 -15.00 7.55
C ASP A 73 -5.45 -13.91 7.69
N PHE A 74 -5.35 -12.85 6.89
CA PHE A 74 -6.31 -11.76 6.82
C PHE A 74 -7.18 -11.81 5.54
N GLY A 75 -7.15 -12.93 4.81
CA GLY A 75 -7.88 -13.07 3.54
C GLY A 75 -7.40 -12.11 2.45
N LEU A 76 -6.14 -11.68 2.54
CA LEU A 76 -5.48 -10.81 1.58
C LEU A 76 -4.63 -11.65 0.61
N LYS A 77 -4.43 -11.12 -0.60
CA LYS A 77 -3.50 -11.68 -1.60
C LYS A 77 -2.29 -10.77 -1.72
N PRO A 78 -1.10 -11.27 -2.13
CA PRO A 78 0.09 -10.44 -2.35
C PRO A 78 -0.15 -9.26 -3.32
N THR A 79 -1.14 -9.39 -4.18
CA THR A 79 -1.57 -8.37 -5.14
C THR A 79 -2.73 -7.51 -4.67
N SER A 80 -3.19 -7.66 -3.42
CA SER A 80 -4.30 -6.85 -2.89
C SER A 80 -3.98 -5.37 -2.94
N ARG A 81 -4.99 -4.56 -3.29
CA ARG A 81 -4.90 -3.11 -3.34
C ARG A 81 -5.08 -2.51 -1.93
N ILE A 82 -4.60 -1.29 -1.74
CA ILE A 82 -4.69 -0.60 -0.44
C ILE A 82 -6.11 -0.51 0.10
N LYS A 83 -7.11 -0.26 -0.74
CA LYS A 83 -8.53 -0.23 -0.29
C LYS A 83 -8.97 -1.57 0.30
N THR A 84 -8.56 -2.68 -0.30
CA THR A 84 -8.85 -4.03 0.22
C THR A 84 -8.12 -4.29 1.53
N PHE A 85 -6.88 -3.83 1.65
CA PHE A 85 -6.11 -3.91 2.88
C PHE A 85 -6.77 -3.09 4.01
N VAL A 86 -7.13 -1.85 3.75
CA VAL A 86 -7.82 -1.00 4.73
C VAL A 86 -9.12 -1.66 5.18
N PHE A 87 -9.92 -2.15 4.26
CA PHE A 87 -11.19 -2.79 4.59
C PHE A 87 -11.02 -4.07 5.43
N LYS A 88 -10.07 -4.93 5.08
CA LYS A 88 -9.92 -6.25 5.72
C LYS A 88 -9.02 -6.24 6.95
N PHE A 89 -8.06 -5.34 7.02
CA PHE A 89 -7.06 -5.31 8.07
C PHE A 89 -7.20 -4.12 9.02
N VAL A 90 -7.46 -2.91 8.49
CA VAL A 90 -7.50 -1.69 9.31
C VAL A 90 -8.88 -1.44 9.88
N SER A 91 -9.96 -1.72 9.10
CA SER A 91 -11.35 -1.42 9.49
C SER A 91 -11.92 -2.45 10.45
N VAL A 92 -11.30 -2.59 11.63
CA VAL A 92 -11.77 -3.44 12.73
C VAL A 92 -12.16 -2.59 13.92
N ALA A 93 -13.18 -3.04 14.66
CA ALA A 93 -13.61 -2.35 15.86
C ALA A 93 -12.50 -2.41 16.92
N ALA A 94 -12.11 -1.27 17.46
CA ALA A 94 -11.10 -1.19 18.48
C ALA A 94 -11.38 -0.09 19.50
N LYS A 95 -10.89 -0.25 20.73
CA LYS A 95 -11.04 0.72 21.81
C LYS A 95 -9.74 0.86 22.59
N TRP A 96 -9.31 2.11 22.78
CA TRP A 96 -8.23 2.41 23.72
C TRP A 96 -8.75 2.37 25.17
N ILE A 97 -8.04 1.63 26.01
CA ILE A 97 -8.28 1.58 27.45
C ILE A 97 -7.00 1.84 28.21
N LYS A 98 -7.11 2.39 29.43
CA LYS A 98 -6.01 2.44 30.38
C LYS A 98 -6.10 1.24 31.32
N ALA A 99 -5.09 0.38 31.31
CA ALA A 99 -4.97 -0.74 32.24
C ALA A 99 -3.57 -0.70 32.86
N ALA A 100 -3.48 -0.74 34.19
CA ALA A 100 -2.22 -0.74 34.95
C ALA A 100 -1.21 0.35 34.50
N ARG A 101 -1.67 1.60 34.30
CA ARG A 101 -0.91 2.76 33.80
C ARG A 101 -0.40 2.64 32.34
N GLN A 102 -0.83 1.64 31.62
CA GLN A 102 -0.48 1.46 30.20
C GLN A 102 -1.70 1.76 29.33
N ASN A 103 -1.45 2.27 28.11
CA ASN A 103 -2.48 2.40 27.10
C ASN A 103 -2.54 1.08 26.33
N VAL A 104 -3.69 0.42 26.38
CA VAL A 104 -3.94 -0.86 25.71
C VAL A 104 -5.00 -0.66 24.62
N LEU A 105 -4.71 -1.15 23.43
CA LEU A 105 -5.67 -1.17 22.33
C LEU A 105 -6.38 -2.54 22.32
N ASN A 106 -7.64 -2.56 22.71
CA ASN A 106 -8.48 -3.75 22.56
C ASN A 106 -9.06 -3.79 21.16
N ILE A 107 -8.78 -4.86 20.43
CA ILE A 107 -9.32 -5.11 19.10
C ILE A 107 -10.43 -6.16 19.21
N TYR A 108 -11.62 -5.80 18.73
CA TYR A 108 -12.80 -6.69 18.76
C TYR A 108 -12.94 -7.39 17.41
N THR A 109 -12.39 -8.60 17.32
CA THR A 109 -12.40 -9.39 16.09
C THR A 109 -12.46 -10.88 16.40
N SER A 110 -13.09 -11.66 15.53
CA SER A 110 -13.04 -13.13 15.57
C SER A 110 -11.76 -13.70 14.96
N ASN A 111 -10.96 -12.88 14.28
CA ASN A 111 -9.73 -13.32 13.64
C ASN A 111 -8.57 -13.37 14.64
N GLN A 112 -8.18 -14.56 15.06
CA GLN A 112 -7.08 -14.80 16.01
C GLN A 112 -5.70 -14.40 15.46
N ALA A 113 -5.57 -14.13 14.16
CA ALA A 113 -4.31 -13.69 13.58
C ALA A 113 -3.85 -12.33 14.13
N TYR A 114 -4.78 -11.48 14.59
CA TYR A 114 -4.43 -10.21 15.25
C TYR A 114 -3.63 -10.38 16.54
N ALA A 115 -3.86 -11.47 17.29
CA ALA A 115 -3.13 -11.76 18.53
C ALA A 115 -1.67 -12.18 18.27
N LYS A 116 -1.35 -12.56 17.03
CA LYS A 116 -0.01 -13.02 16.62
C LYS A 116 0.78 -11.93 15.90
N LEU A 117 0.23 -10.70 15.81
CA LEU A 117 0.93 -9.59 15.18
C LEU A 117 2.06 -9.13 16.08
N ASP A 118 3.26 -9.26 15.59
CA ASP A 118 4.46 -8.66 16.16
C ASP A 118 5.12 -7.82 15.07
N PHE A 119 5.27 -6.54 15.35
CA PHE A 119 5.90 -5.60 14.43
C PHE A 119 7.37 -5.32 14.79
N GLY A 120 7.94 -6.12 15.72
CA GLY A 120 9.33 -6.02 16.16
C GLY A 120 9.54 -5.06 17.28
#